data_504bfec342e134155a8e8e1e68c00bd5
#
_entry.id   504bfec342e134155a8e8e1e68c00bd5
#
_cell.length_a   1.000
_cell.length_b   1.000
_cell.length_c   1.000
_cell.angle_alpha   90.00
_cell.angle_beta   90.00
_cell.angle_gamma   90.00
#
_symmetry.space_group_name_H-M   'P 1'
#
loop_
_entity.id
_entity.type
_entity.pdbx_description
1 polymer ?
#
loop_
_entity_poly.entity_id
_entity_poly.type
_entity_poly.pdbx_seq_one_letter_code
_entity_poly.pdbx_strand_id
1 'polypeptide(L)'
;MSTNTKQEKPWNGRFTEPTDQFVEAFTASVTFDQRLYQYDIQGSIAHATMLQKVGVLTQDEQEQIINGLKTIENQIKEGEFNWSISLEDVHMNVESALTQLIGVTGKKLHTGRSRNDQIATDIRLYLRAEIDLILAELKRLQVTLIDLADRESDTIMPGFTHLQTAQPVTFGHHMLAWFESLLRDSQRLVDCQKRINQMPLGAAALAGTTYPIDREYTAQLLGFDGVCENSLDAVSDRDFAIEFSAASALLMTHLSRFSEELVIWSSAQFNFIDLGDAFCTGSSIMPQKKNPDVPELVRGKTGRVNGHLVSLLTLMKSQPLAYNKDNQEDKEPIFDTIDTLKGSLKVYADMMAQVTVNKEAMHLAAKSGFSTATDLADYLVRADIPFRDAHDIVGQAVRLGVETSRDLSELTLAELQSFSDKIQADVFDILTLEGSVAARNHIGGTAPAQVKQAVERARNRISLSKE
;
A
#
# COMPACT_ATOMS: atom_id res chain seq x y z
N MET A 1 -32.72 26.17 37.14
CA MET A 1 -31.56 26.93 36.67
C MET A 1 -30.39 25.96 36.57
N SER A 2 -30.14 25.48 35.39
CA SER A 2 -29.03 24.57 35.10
C SER A 2 -27.76 25.41 35.05
N THR A 3 -26.90 25.30 36.03
CA THR A 3 -25.55 25.88 36.01
C THR A 3 -24.73 25.06 35.00
N ASN A 4 -24.72 25.56 33.79
CA ASN A 4 -23.81 25.10 32.74
C ASN A 4 -22.42 25.60 33.16
N THR A 5 -21.69 24.82 33.94
CA THR A 5 -20.26 25.05 34.22
C THR A 5 -19.53 24.81 32.91
N LYS A 6 -19.29 25.91 32.14
CA LYS A 6 -18.38 25.86 30.98
C LYS A 6 -17.04 25.35 31.51
N GLN A 7 -16.58 24.24 30.98
CA GLN A 7 -15.25 23.71 31.25
C GLN A 7 -14.22 24.75 30.79
N GLU A 8 -13.46 25.30 31.74
CA GLU A 8 -12.42 26.29 31.45
C GLU A 8 -11.27 25.60 30.72
N LYS A 9 -10.90 26.15 29.55
CA LYS A 9 -9.72 25.68 28.79
C LYS A 9 -8.44 26.04 29.57
N PRO A 10 -7.39 25.19 29.51
CA PRO A 10 -6.13 25.39 30.28
C PRO A 10 -5.42 26.72 30.00
N TRP A 11 -5.71 27.38 28.86
CA TRP A 11 -5.07 28.63 28.43
C TRP A 11 -5.92 29.89 28.63
N ASN A 12 -7.06 29.82 29.31
CA ASN A 12 -7.98 30.97 29.51
C ASN A 12 -7.40 32.10 30.36
N GLY A 13 -6.31 31.90 31.09
CA GLY A 13 -5.75 32.89 32.01
C GLY A 13 -5.32 34.23 31.40
N ARG A 14 -5.07 34.28 30.09
CA ARG A 14 -4.70 35.51 29.36
C ARG A 14 -5.88 36.18 28.66
N PHE A 15 -6.92 35.45 28.35
CA PHE A 15 -8.01 35.94 27.49
C PHE A 15 -9.16 36.46 28.34
N THR A 16 -9.71 37.61 27.94
CA THR A 16 -10.82 38.28 28.61
C THR A 16 -12.19 37.83 28.08
N GLU A 17 -12.22 37.21 26.93
CA GLU A 17 -13.44 36.72 26.29
C GLU A 17 -13.35 35.22 26.00
N PRO A 18 -14.47 34.47 26.04
CA PRO A 18 -14.49 33.06 25.65
C PRO A 18 -14.28 32.93 24.14
N THR A 19 -13.73 31.79 23.70
CA THR A 19 -13.61 31.47 22.26
C THR A 19 -15.00 31.43 21.63
N ASP A 20 -15.13 32.00 20.42
CA ASP A 20 -16.35 31.92 19.64
C ASP A 20 -16.73 30.48 19.35
N GLN A 21 -18.02 30.14 19.42
CA GLN A 21 -18.48 28.76 19.27
C GLN A 21 -18.19 28.18 17.86
N PHE A 22 -18.28 29.00 16.82
CA PHE A 22 -17.93 28.56 15.48
C PHE A 22 -16.43 28.30 15.34
N VAL A 23 -15.60 29.15 15.92
CA VAL A 23 -14.15 28.98 15.94
C VAL A 23 -13.76 27.70 16.71
N GLU A 24 -14.43 27.41 17.83
CA GLU A 24 -14.22 26.14 18.55
C GLU A 24 -14.49 24.92 17.65
N ALA A 25 -15.61 24.91 16.95
CA ALA A 25 -15.97 23.83 16.03
C ALA A 25 -15.03 23.75 14.81
N PHE A 26 -14.62 24.91 14.27
CA PHE A 26 -13.74 25.01 13.11
C PHE A 26 -12.32 24.53 13.38
N THR A 27 -11.82 24.76 14.61
CA THR A 27 -10.45 24.40 14.99
C THR A 27 -10.35 23.03 15.67
N ALA A 28 -11.47 22.39 16.00
CA ALA A 28 -11.47 21.08 16.64
C ALA A 28 -11.08 19.97 15.66
N SER A 29 -10.29 19.02 16.15
CA SER A 29 -9.86 17.84 15.41
C SER A 29 -10.39 16.52 15.98
N VAL A 30 -11.05 16.54 17.13
CA VAL A 30 -11.50 15.34 17.83
C VAL A 30 -12.40 14.43 16.98
N THR A 31 -13.10 14.97 16.00
CA THR A 31 -13.97 14.20 15.11
C THR A 31 -13.22 13.18 14.27
N PHE A 32 -11.93 13.39 14.00
CA PHE A 32 -11.09 12.50 13.24
C PHE A 32 -9.85 12.00 14.02
N ASP A 33 -9.25 12.84 14.91
CA ASP A 33 -8.05 12.45 15.65
C ASP A 33 -8.34 11.54 16.86
N GLN A 34 -9.59 11.41 17.29
CA GLN A 34 -10.00 10.41 18.29
C GLN A 34 -9.49 9.00 17.97
N ARG A 35 -9.24 8.69 16.70
CA ARG A 35 -8.61 7.42 16.22
C ARG A 35 -7.23 7.19 16.83
N LEU A 36 -6.53 8.23 17.28
CA LEU A 36 -5.21 8.17 17.89
C LEU A 36 -5.22 7.83 19.39
N TYR A 37 -6.38 7.73 20.04
CA TYR A 37 -6.50 7.61 21.49
C TYR A 37 -5.62 6.53 22.13
N GLN A 38 -5.48 5.39 21.46
CA GLN A 38 -4.67 4.27 21.96
C GLN A 38 -3.18 4.65 22.04
N TYR A 39 -2.69 5.37 21.04
CA TYR A 39 -1.30 5.80 20.94
C TYR A 39 -1.03 6.99 21.87
N ASP A 40 -1.97 7.89 22.04
CA ASP A 40 -1.92 8.97 23.01
C ASP A 40 -1.82 8.43 24.44
N ILE A 41 -2.65 7.43 24.77
CA ILE A 41 -2.61 6.76 26.09
C ILE A 41 -1.28 6.01 26.25
N GLN A 42 -0.81 5.30 25.24
CA GLN A 42 0.47 4.59 25.28
C GLN A 42 1.64 5.57 25.53
N GLY A 43 1.69 6.67 24.77
CA GLY A 43 2.68 7.74 24.93
C GLY A 43 2.61 8.38 26.33
N SER A 44 1.41 8.63 26.83
CA SER A 44 1.16 9.19 28.15
C SER A 44 1.59 8.26 29.30
N ILE A 45 1.38 6.94 29.17
CA ILE A 45 1.85 5.95 30.13
C ILE A 45 3.38 5.91 30.17
N ALA A 46 4.04 5.91 29.02
CA ALA A 46 5.49 5.94 28.92
C ALA A 46 6.07 7.23 29.52
N HIS A 47 5.43 8.36 29.24
CA HIS A 47 5.83 9.66 29.80
C HIS A 47 5.69 9.69 31.35
N ALA A 48 4.57 9.25 31.90
CA ALA A 48 4.38 9.16 33.36
C ALA A 48 5.40 8.22 34.00
N THR A 49 5.73 7.11 33.36
CA THR A 49 6.73 6.15 33.83
C THR A 49 8.13 6.79 33.87
N MET A 50 8.48 7.54 32.83
CA MET A 50 9.73 8.29 32.78
C MET A 50 9.78 9.39 33.85
N LEU A 51 8.71 10.17 34.02
CA LEU A 51 8.63 11.23 35.04
C LEU A 51 8.83 10.69 36.47
N GLN A 52 8.31 9.50 36.75
CA GLN A 52 8.53 8.82 38.01
C GLN A 52 9.99 8.40 38.18
N LYS A 53 10.59 7.81 37.14
CA LYS A 53 12.00 7.41 37.16
C LYS A 53 12.95 8.57 37.47
N VAL A 54 12.65 9.75 36.96
CA VAL A 54 13.46 10.97 37.20
C VAL A 54 13.05 11.77 38.43
N GLY A 55 12.11 11.26 39.25
CA GLY A 55 11.71 11.84 40.51
C GLY A 55 10.77 13.03 40.40
N VAL A 56 10.16 13.29 39.24
CA VAL A 56 9.14 14.36 39.06
C VAL A 56 7.77 13.91 39.57
N LEU A 57 7.43 12.63 39.41
CA LEU A 57 6.27 11.98 39.99
C LEU A 57 6.69 11.03 41.09
N THR A 58 5.86 10.89 42.12
CA THR A 58 5.97 9.77 43.05
C THR A 58 5.45 8.47 42.42
N GLN A 59 5.78 7.32 43.02
CA GLN A 59 5.25 6.05 42.58
C GLN A 59 3.72 6.00 42.63
N ASP A 60 3.11 6.47 43.72
CA ASP A 60 1.66 6.51 43.87
C ASP A 60 0.98 7.38 42.79
N GLU A 61 1.58 8.50 42.41
CA GLU A 61 1.05 9.39 41.38
C GLU A 61 1.16 8.72 39.97
N GLN A 62 2.25 8.07 39.71
CA GLN A 62 2.43 7.30 38.48
C GLN A 62 1.37 6.19 38.38
N GLU A 63 1.18 5.40 39.44
CA GLU A 63 0.21 4.31 39.47
C GLU A 63 -1.23 4.81 39.28
N GLN A 64 -1.59 5.93 39.94
CA GLN A 64 -2.90 6.58 39.74
C GLN A 64 -3.10 7.02 38.27
N ILE A 65 -2.11 7.67 37.67
CA ILE A 65 -2.17 8.10 36.26
C ILE A 65 -2.33 6.90 35.32
N ILE A 66 -1.50 5.88 35.47
CA ILE A 66 -1.56 4.69 34.60
C ILE A 66 -2.91 3.98 34.74
N ASN A 67 -3.41 3.78 35.95
CA ASN A 67 -4.69 3.15 36.19
C ASN A 67 -5.85 4.00 35.63
N GLY A 68 -5.80 5.32 35.81
CA GLY A 68 -6.76 6.23 35.21
C GLY A 68 -6.80 6.20 33.71
N LEU A 69 -5.62 6.22 33.04
CA LEU A 69 -5.50 6.11 31.58
C LEU A 69 -6.03 4.78 31.06
N LYS A 70 -5.74 3.66 31.73
CA LYS A 70 -6.29 2.34 31.36
C LYS A 70 -7.80 2.26 31.51
N THR A 71 -8.36 2.91 32.52
CA THR A 71 -9.81 3.01 32.71
C THR A 71 -10.45 3.79 31.55
N ILE A 72 -9.85 4.93 31.16
CA ILE A 72 -10.32 5.72 30.01
C ILE A 72 -10.21 4.92 28.70
N GLU A 73 -9.10 4.21 28.50
CA GLU A 73 -8.91 3.34 27.33
C GLU A 73 -10.04 2.30 27.20
N ASN A 74 -10.39 1.65 28.31
CA ASN A 74 -11.49 0.68 28.33
C ASN A 74 -12.85 1.34 28.04
N GLN A 75 -13.14 2.49 28.64
CA GLN A 75 -14.37 3.25 28.34
C GLN A 75 -14.48 3.61 26.85
N ILE A 76 -13.36 4.00 26.21
CA ILE A 76 -13.34 4.29 24.78
C ILE A 76 -13.61 3.01 23.96
N LYS A 77 -12.95 1.90 24.30
CA LYS A 77 -13.14 0.59 23.63
C LYS A 77 -14.59 0.07 23.74
N GLU A 78 -15.23 0.30 24.86
CA GLU A 78 -16.62 -0.11 25.13
C GLU A 78 -17.66 0.86 24.57
N GLY A 79 -17.22 2.02 24.02
CA GLY A 79 -18.10 3.04 23.47
C GLY A 79 -18.83 3.89 24.54
N GLU A 80 -18.35 3.86 25.77
CA GLU A 80 -18.90 4.60 26.91
C GLU A 80 -18.28 5.99 27.09
N PHE A 81 -17.19 6.30 26.36
CA PHE A 81 -16.49 7.58 26.45
C PHE A 81 -17.19 8.64 25.60
N ASN A 82 -17.43 9.82 26.20
CA ASN A 82 -18.06 10.94 25.51
C ASN A 82 -17.01 11.95 25.03
N TRP A 83 -16.80 11.99 23.71
CA TRP A 83 -15.95 12.98 23.07
C TRP A 83 -16.62 14.36 23.04
N SER A 84 -15.87 15.41 23.38
CA SER A 84 -16.35 16.80 23.39
C SER A 84 -15.58 17.66 22.40
N ILE A 85 -16.29 18.30 21.48
CA ILE A 85 -15.72 19.27 20.51
C ILE A 85 -15.13 20.48 21.25
N SER A 86 -15.72 20.91 22.37
CA SER A 86 -15.21 22.03 23.18
C SER A 86 -13.83 21.73 23.79
N LEU A 87 -13.43 20.47 23.87
CA LEU A 87 -12.11 20.00 24.28
C LEU A 87 -11.14 19.80 23.10
N GLU A 88 -11.48 20.30 21.92
CA GLU A 88 -10.64 20.46 20.73
C GLU A 88 -10.12 19.15 20.11
N ASP A 89 -9.29 18.38 20.81
CA ASP A 89 -8.55 17.22 20.30
C ASP A 89 -8.63 15.99 21.22
N VAL A 90 -8.12 14.87 20.75
CA VAL A 90 -8.04 13.63 21.53
C VAL A 90 -7.30 13.82 22.85
N HIS A 91 -6.21 14.59 22.84
CA HIS A 91 -5.33 14.77 23.97
C HIS A 91 -6.04 15.52 25.12
N MET A 92 -6.76 16.61 24.81
CA MET A 92 -7.51 17.38 25.83
C MET A 92 -8.70 16.59 26.35
N ASN A 93 -9.35 15.80 25.51
CA ASN A 93 -10.44 14.94 25.96
C ASN A 93 -9.94 13.89 26.97
N VAL A 94 -8.81 13.21 26.67
CA VAL A 94 -8.19 12.22 27.55
C VAL A 94 -7.66 12.88 28.84
N GLU A 95 -6.96 14.02 28.74
CA GLU A 95 -6.42 14.76 29.87
C GLU A 95 -7.53 15.27 30.82
N SER A 96 -8.61 15.79 30.25
CA SER A 96 -9.78 16.26 31.02
C SER A 96 -10.46 15.11 31.76
N ALA A 97 -10.68 13.97 31.08
CA ALA A 97 -11.25 12.77 31.68
C ALA A 97 -10.35 12.24 32.82
N LEU A 98 -9.03 12.18 32.58
CA LEU A 98 -8.09 11.76 33.60
C LEU A 98 -8.15 12.67 34.84
N THR A 99 -8.19 14.02 34.64
CA THR A 99 -8.29 14.98 35.71
C THR A 99 -9.60 14.84 36.48
N GLN A 100 -10.70 14.55 35.79
CA GLN A 100 -11.99 14.27 36.47
C GLN A 100 -11.93 13.01 37.32
N LEU A 101 -11.21 11.99 36.84
CA LEU A 101 -11.15 10.68 37.48
C LEU A 101 -10.23 10.69 38.74
N ILE A 102 -9.04 11.30 38.63
CA ILE A 102 -7.99 11.24 39.67
C ILE A 102 -7.60 12.62 40.27
N GLY A 103 -8.30 13.69 39.91
CA GLY A 103 -8.11 15.02 40.49
C GLY A 103 -6.79 15.68 40.13
N VAL A 104 -6.14 16.32 41.11
CA VAL A 104 -4.91 17.12 40.91
C VAL A 104 -3.75 16.27 40.32
N THR A 105 -3.67 15.00 40.67
CA THR A 105 -2.65 14.09 40.16
C THR A 105 -2.71 13.99 38.59
N GLY A 106 -3.90 14.01 38.02
CA GLY A 106 -4.08 13.97 36.54
C GLY A 106 -3.43 15.18 35.87
N LYS A 107 -3.46 16.35 36.46
CA LYS A 107 -2.83 17.58 35.93
C LYS A 107 -1.30 17.51 35.85
N LYS A 108 -0.66 16.63 36.62
CA LYS A 108 0.79 16.46 36.64
C LYS A 108 1.32 15.73 35.42
N LEU A 109 0.47 14.98 34.71
CA LEU A 109 0.86 14.22 33.49
C LEU A 109 1.44 15.13 32.41
N HIS A 110 0.99 16.38 32.30
CA HIS A 110 1.45 17.31 31.26
C HIS A 110 2.83 17.94 31.54
N THR A 111 3.45 17.64 32.71
CA THR A 111 4.75 18.20 33.11
C THR A 111 5.84 17.85 32.12
N GLY A 112 6.57 18.86 31.60
CA GLY A 112 7.69 18.67 30.65
C GLY A 112 7.27 18.24 29.24
N ARG A 113 6.00 18.32 28.89
CA ARG A 113 5.44 17.94 27.60
C ARG A 113 4.65 19.08 26.97
N SER A 114 4.57 19.08 25.64
CA SER A 114 3.63 19.90 24.87
C SER A 114 2.72 19.00 24.03
N ARG A 115 1.62 19.55 23.54
CA ARG A 115 0.84 18.86 22.50
C ARG A 115 1.61 18.64 21.21
N ASN A 116 2.57 19.52 20.91
CA ASN A 116 3.36 19.43 19.66
C ASN A 116 4.18 18.15 19.61
N ASP A 117 4.92 17.80 20.65
CA ASP A 117 5.69 16.56 20.69
C ASP A 117 4.81 15.34 21.00
N GLN A 118 3.71 15.52 21.71
CA GLN A 118 2.71 14.47 21.98
C GLN A 118 2.10 13.97 20.65
N ILE A 119 1.51 14.86 19.84
CA ILE A 119 0.86 14.47 18.61
C ILE A 119 1.86 13.95 17.57
N ALA A 120 3.07 14.51 17.51
CA ALA A 120 4.12 14.00 16.63
C ALA A 120 4.51 12.54 16.98
N THR A 121 4.49 12.21 18.28
CA THR A 121 4.73 10.83 18.76
C THR A 121 3.57 9.91 18.40
N ASP A 122 2.34 10.35 18.61
CA ASP A 122 1.15 9.53 18.37
C ASP A 122 0.98 9.17 16.90
N ILE A 123 1.21 10.11 15.99
CA ILE A 123 1.15 9.85 14.54
C ILE A 123 2.22 8.83 14.14
N ARG A 124 3.44 8.93 14.69
CA ARG A 124 4.51 7.96 14.40
C ARG A 124 4.19 6.57 14.95
N LEU A 125 3.68 6.46 16.17
CA LEU A 125 3.22 5.20 16.76
C LEU A 125 2.08 4.57 15.95
N TYR A 126 1.09 5.38 15.61
CA TYR A 126 -0.04 4.96 14.78
C TYR A 126 0.41 4.46 13.40
N LEU A 127 1.20 5.28 12.70
CA LEU A 127 1.63 4.95 11.34
C LEU A 127 2.53 3.71 11.31
N ARG A 128 3.41 3.52 12.31
CA ARG A 128 4.22 2.32 12.48
C ARG A 128 3.35 1.06 12.57
N ALA A 129 2.33 1.09 13.42
CA ALA A 129 1.40 -0.03 13.59
C ALA A 129 0.56 -0.29 12.33
N GLU A 130 0.11 0.76 11.65
CA GLU A 130 -0.68 0.62 10.42
C GLU A 130 0.15 0.09 9.25
N ILE A 131 1.43 0.44 9.15
CA ILE A 131 2.34 -0.14 8.16
C ILE A 131 2.48 -1.65 8.37
N ASP A 132 2.57 -2.14 9.61
CA ASP A 132 2.63 -3.56 9.89
C ASP A 132 1.37 -4.29 9.38
N LEU A 133 0.19 -3.69 9.57
CA LEU A 133 -1.08 -4.23 9.06
C LEU A 133 -1.14 -4.19 7.52
N ILE A 134 -0.66 -3.11 6.90
CA ILE A 134 -0.59 -2.99 5.43
C ILE A 134 0.38 -4.04 4.86
N LEU A 135 1.54 -4.23 5.48
CA LEU A 135 2.51 -5.25 5.07
C LEU A 135 1.94 -6.67 5.18
N ALA A 136 1.12 -6.93 6.21
CA ALA A 136 0.44 -8.22 6.35
C ALA A 136 -0.55 -8.48 5.20
N GLU A 137 -1.39 -7.50 4.84
CA GLU A 137 -2.32 -7.61 3.72
C GLU A 137 -1.59 -7.71 2.38
N LEU A 138 -0.52 -6.93 2.19
CA LEU A 138 0.32 -6.98 1.01
C LEU A 138 0.97 -8.36 0.84
N LYS A 139 1.48 -8.93 1.93
CA LYS A 139 2.03 -10.30 1.95
C LYS A 139 0.96 -11.34 1.59
N ARG A 140 -0.27 -11.18 2.08
CA ARG A 140 -1.39 -12.06 1.73
C ARG A 140 -1.67 -12.01 0.22
N LEU A 141 -1.69 -10.83 -0.39
CA LEU A 141 -1.84 -10.69 -1.83
C LEU A 141 -0.66 -11.32 -2.59
N GLN A 142 0.57 -11.11 -2.13
CA GLN A 142 1.77 -11.72 -2.74
C GLN A 142 1.71 -13.24 -2.74
N VAL A 143 1.29 -13.85 -1.62
CA VAL A 143 1.10 -15.32 -1.52
C VAL A 143 0.04 -15.78 -2.52
N THR A 144 -1.08 -15.09 -2.60
CA THR A 144 -2.16 -15.41 -3.56
C THR A 144 -1.67 -15.38 -5.02
N LEU A 145 -0.87 -14.37 -5.38
CA LEU A 145 -0.30 -14.27 -6.73
C LEU A 145 0.71 -15.39 -7.03
N ILE A 146 1.52 -15.79 -6.04
CA ILE A 146 2.47 -16.89 -6.17
C ILE A 146 1.74 -18.22 -6.37
N ASP A 147 0.68 -18.47 -5.59
CA ASP A 147 -0.10 -19.71 -5.70
C ASP A 147 -0.86 -19.76 -7.04
N LEU A 148 -1.36 -18.65 -7.52
CA LEU A 148 -1.95 -18.54 -8.85
C LEU A 148 -0.91 -18.76 -9.97
N ALA A 149 0.28 -18.20 -9.81
CA ALA A 149 1.39 -18.39 -10.75
C ALA A 149 1.87 -19.84 -10.83
N ASP A 150 1.90 -20.54 -9.69
CA ASP A 150 2.26 -21.96 -9.62
C ASP A 150 1.21 -22.83 -10.35
N ARG A 151 -0.07 -22.59 -10.05
CA ARG A 151 -1.21 -23.30 -10.65
C ARG A 151 -1.27 -23.12 -12.18
N GLU A 152 -0.99 -21.92 -12.66
CA GLU A 152 -1.10 -21.54 -14.06
C GLU A 152 0.27 -21.34 -14.74
N SER A 153 1.29 -22.07 -14.26
CA SER A 153 2.67 -21.94 -14.73
C SER A 153 2.87 -22.33 -16.20
N ASP A 154 1.97 -23.14 -16.75
CA ASP A 154 1.96 -23.62 -18.13
C ASP A 154 0.82 -23.05 -19.00
N THR A 155 -0.07 -22.25 -18.42
CA THR A 155 -1.19 -21.66 -19.14
C THR A 155 -0.70 -20.56 -20.08
N ILE A 156 -0.73 -20.81 -21.38
CA ILE A 156 -0.27 -19.87 -22.42
C ILE A 156 -1.31 -18.78 -22.64
N MET A 157 -0.84 -17.52 -22.69
CA MET A 157 -1.60 -16.35 -23.06
C MET A 157 -0.80 -15.45 -24.01
N PRO A 158 -1.46 -14.54 -24.76
CA PRO A 158 -0.73 -13.56 -25.55
C PRO A 158 -0.05 -12.55 -24.61
N GLY A 159 1.24 -12.31 -24.79
CA GLY A 159 1.91 -11.14 -24.27
C GLY A 159 1.63 -9.94 -25.17
N PHE A 160 1.37 -8.78 -24.56
CA PHE A 160 0.99 -7.57 -25.29
C PHE A 160 2.05 -6.48 -25.20
N THR A 161 2.29 -5.83 -26.33
CA THR A 161 2.90 -4.50 -26.39
C THR A 161 1.98 -3.60 -27.22
N HIS A 162 1.74 -2.36 -26.80
CA HIS A 162 0.77 -1.45 -27.45
C HIS A 162 -0.66 -2.05 -27.56
N LEU A 163 -1.03 -2.97 -26.64
CA LEU A 163 -2.25 -3.79 -26.70
C LEU A 163 -2.38 -4.64 -27.97
N GLN A 164 -1.28 -4.85 -28.71
CA GLN A 164 -1.20 -5.79 -29.81
C GLN A 164 -0.54 -7.08 -29.33
N THR A 165 -1.01 -8.22 -29.81
CA THR A 165 -0.37 -9.52 -29.58
C THR A 165 1.07 -9.46 -30.05
N ALA A 166 2.01 -9.77 -29.15
CA ALA A 166 3.45 -9.72 -29.43
C ALA A 166 4.06 -11.13 -29.43
N GLN A 167 4.32 -11.67 -28.26
CA GLN A 167 4.92 -12.99 -28.06
C GLN A 167 4.10 -13.78 -27.04
N PRO A 168 4.07 -15.12 -27.11
CA PRO A 168 3.37 -15.92 -26.11
C PRO A 168 4.12 -15.88 -24.78
N VAL A 169 3.36 -15.76 -23.70
CA VAL A 169 3.84 -15.85 -22.32
C VAL A 169 2.99 -16.85 -21.55
N THR A 170 3.34 -17.20 -20.31
CA THR A 170 2.41 -17.92 -19.44
C THR A 170 1.69 -16.97 -18.48
N PHE A 171 0.46 -17.29 -18.11
CA PHE A 171 -0.29 -16.54 -17.12
C PHE A 171 0.45 -16.51 -15.77
N GLY A 172 1.07 -17.63 -15.39
CA GLY A 172 1.92 -17.69 -14.20
C GLY A 172 3.09 -16.72 -14.24
N HIS A 173 3.76 -16.58 -15.41
CA HIS A 173 4.82 -15.59 -15.60
C HIS A 173 4.29 -14.16 -15.41
N HIS A 174 3.12 -13.85 -15.94
CA HIS A 174 2.50 -12.52 -15.78
C HIS A 174 2.16 -12.22 -14.32
N MET A 175 1.60 -13.19 -13.56
CA MET A 175 1.32 -13.02 -12.13
C MET A 175 2.59 -12.77 -11.32
N LEU A 176 3.71 -13.39 -11.68
CA LEU A 176 5.00 -13.11 -11.05
C LEU A 176 5.52 -11.70 -11.37
N ALA A 177 5.17 -11.10 -12.51
CA ALA A 177 5.51 -9.70 -12.78
C ALA A 177 4.77 -8.74 -11.83
N TRP A 178 3.50 -9.03 -11.51
CA TRP A 178 2.77 -8.29 -10.47
C TRP A 178 3.39 -8.50 -9.09
N PHE A 179 3.74 -9.73 -8.75
CA PHE A 179 4.45 -10.03 -7.51
C PHE A 179 5.75 -9.22 -7.35
N GLU A 180 6.58 -9.11 -8.38
CA GLU A 180 7.83 -8.32 -8.35
C GLU A 180 7.57 -6.83 -8.08
N SER A 181 6.46 -6.28 -8.58
CA SER A 181 6.07 -4.90 -8.28
C SER A 181 5.70 -4.74 -6.81
N LEU A 182 4.86 -5.63 -6.28
CA LEU A 182 4.42 -5.60 -4.88
C LEU A 182 5.56 -5.91 -3.89
N LEU A 183 6.55 -6.70 -4.30
CA LEU A 183 7.73 -6.94 -3.47
C LEU A 183 8.56 -5.66 -3.28
N ARG A 184 8.73 -4.87 -4.35
CA ARG A 184 9.38 -3.56 -4.23
C ARG A 184 8.59 -2.58 -3.37
N ASP A 185 7.25 -2.67 -3.38
CA ASP A 185 6.39 -1.86 -2.51
C ASP A 185 6.52 -2.24 -1.05
N SER A 186 6.60 -3.54 -0.74
CA SER A 186 6.90 -4.01 0.63
C SER A 186 8.22 -3.44 1.13
N GLN A 187 9.27 -3.48 0.31
CA GLN A 187 10.58 -2.95 0.67
C GLN A 187 10.54 -1.45 0.96
N ARG A 188 9.79 -0.65 0.15
CA ARG A 188 9.60 0.78 0.40
C ARG A 188 8.93 1.07 1.74
N LEU A 189 7.88 0.31 2.08
CA LEU A 189 7.18 0.47 3.35
C LEU A 189 8.08 0.10 4.55
N VAL A 190 8.87 -0.97 4.44
CA VAL A 190 9.85 -1.36 5.46
C VAL A 190 10.94 -0.28 5.62
N ASP A 191 11.42 0.29 4.52
CA ASP A 191 12.41 1.37 4.58
C ASP A 191 11.83 2.67 5.16
N CYS A 192 10.58 2.99 4.84
CA CYS A 192 9.84 4.10 5.42
C CYS A 192 9.71 3.94 6.94
N GLN A 193 9.36 2.73 7.41
CA GLN A 193 9.20 2.42 8.83
C GLN A 193 10.44 2.73 9.65
N LYS A 194 11.64 2.54 9.13
CA LYS A 194 12.90 2.87 9.81
C LYS A 194 13.01 4.36 10.14
N ARG A 195 12.55 5.25 9.25
CA ARG A 195 12.58 6.70 9.47
C ARG A 195 11.41 7.21 10.33
N ILE A 196 10.30 6.51 10.33
CA ILE A 196 9.20 6.75 11.27
C ILE A 196 9.64 6.43 12.70
N ASN A 197 10.48 5.41 12.89
CA ASN A 197 10.82 4.84 14.20
C ASN A 197 11.85 5.67 14.98
N GLN A 198 11.70 7.01 14.97
CA GLN A 198 12.47 7.97 15.77
C GLN A 198 11.51 8.77 16.64
N MET A 199 11.76 8.82 17.95
CA MET A 199 10.83 9.37 18.95
C MET A 199 10.98 10.87 19.12
N PRO A 200 9.91 11.68 18.90
CA PRO A 200 9.93 13.12 19.13
C PRO A 200 9.63 13.53 20.58
N LEU A 201 9.01 12.67 21.40
CA LEU A 201 8.55 13.03 22.76
C LEU A 201 9.71 13.52 23.62
N GLY A 202 9.45 14.61 24.38
CA GLY A 202 10.46 15.34 25.14
C GLY A 202 11.07 16.54 24.39
N ALA A 203 10.70 16.75 23.11
CA ALA A 203 10.97 17.99 22.39
C ALA A 203 10.14 19.18 22.93
N ALA A 204 9.10 18.89 23.68
CA ALA A 204 8.11 19.84 24.19
C ALA A 204 7.51 20.69 23.07
N ALA A 205 7.35 22.01 23.25
CA ALA A 205 6.78 22.84 22.19
C ALA A 205 7.70 22.97 20.97
N LEU A 206 9.02 23.14 21.20
CA LEU A 206 10.06 23.26 20.16
C LEU A 206 11.51 23.31 20.70
N ALA A 207 11.69 23.63 22.00
CA ALA A 207 13.01 23.94 22.58
C ALA A 207 13.43 22.93 23.67
N GLY A 208 12.73 21.83 23.81
CA GLY A 208 12.92 20.91 24.93
C GLY A 208 12.31 21.45 26.24
N THR A 209 12.75 20.88 27.34
CA THR A 209 12.24 21.22 28.69
C THR A 209 13.37 21.40 29.69
N THR A 210 13.14 22.13 30.76
CA THR A 210 14.07 22.30 31.90
C THR A 210 14.02 21.14 32.88
N TYR A 211 13.07 20.23 32.75
CA TYR A 211 13.00 19.02 33.58
C TYR A 211 14.06 17.99 33.16
N PRO A 212 14.58 17.20 34.12
CA PRO A 212 15.63 16.20 33.83
C PRO A 212 15.06 14.93 33.19
N ILE A 213 14.33 15.09 32.08
CA ILE A 213 13.68 13.97 31.39
C ILE A 213 14.69 12.99 30.77
N ASP A 214 14.32 11.70 30.75
CA ASP A 214 15.08 10.62 30.12
C ASP A 214 14.38 10.18 28.82
N ARG A 215 14.75 10.83 27.71
CA ARG A 215 14.14 10.57 26.39
C ARG A 215 14.47 9.18 25.87
N GLU A 216 15.69 8.69 26.13
CA GLU A 216 16.10 7.36 25.66
C GLU A 216 15.30 6.26 26.36
N TYR A 217 15.04 6.41 27.65
CA TYR A 217 14.18 5.50 28.39
C TYR A 217 12.75 5.52 27.86
N THR A 218 12.21 6.70 27.56
CA THR A 218 10.88 6.82 26.97
C THR A 218 10.82 6.16 25.58
N ALA A 219 11.85 6.34 24.74
CA ALA A 219 11.97 5.68 23.45
C ALA A 219 11.96 4.15 23.58
N GLN A 220 12.72 3.62 24.54
CA GLN A 220 12.74 2.20 24.87
C GLN A 220 11.37 1.66 25.28
N LEU A 221 10.64 2.37 26.14
CA LEU A 221 9.28 2.00 26.57
C LEU A 221 8.29 1.96 25.42
N LEU A 222 8.45 2.82 24.42
CA LEU A 222 7.60 2.93 23.24
C LEU A 222 8.07 2.09 22.05
N GLY A 223 9.23 1.41 22.18
CA GLY A 223 9.82 0.58 21.13
C GLY A 223 10.30 1.37 19.91
N PHE A 224 10.78 2.61 20.12
CA PHE A 224 11.48 3.37 19.08
C PHE A 224 12.96 2.99 19.05
N ASP A 225 13.58 3.08 17.85
CA ASP A 225 15.00 2.79 17.65
C ASP A 225 15.93 3.88 18.21
N GLY A 226 15.40 5.09 18.38
CA GLY A 226 16.14 6.24 18.88
C GLY A 226 15.24 7.45 19.14
N VAL A 227 15.87 8.58 19.41
CA VAL A 227 15.20 9.87 19.65
C VAL A 227 15.51 10.84 18.51
N CYS A 228 14.56 11.72 18.19
CA CYS A 228 14.85 12.87 17.32
C CYS A 228 15.86 13.80 18.04
N GLU A 229 17.01 14.05 17.44
CA GLU A 229 18.13 14.72 18.08
C GLU A 229 17.94 16.25 18.19
N ASN A 230 17.08 16.84 17.35
CA ASN A 230 16.76 18.25 17.38
C ASN A 230 15.30 18.48 17.74
N SER A 231 15.04 19.22 18.83
CA SER A 231 13.68 19.43 19.35
C SER A 231 12.81 20.28 18.43
N LEU A 232 13.41 21.21 17.66
CA LEU A 232 12.68 22.06 16.73
C LEU A 232 12.21 21.24 15.51
N ASP A 233 13.08 20.40 14.98
CA ASP A 233 12.78 19.48 13.89
C ASP A 233 11.77 18.41 14.31
N ALA A 234 11.92 17.86 15.51
CA ALA A 234 11.07 16.78 16.04
C ALA A 234 9.57 17.09 16.04
N VAL A 235 9.19 18.36 16.23
CA VAL A 235 7.79 18.82 16.21
C VAL A 235 7.36 19.38 14.87
N SER A 236 8.31 19.68 13.97
CA SER A 236 8.08 20.25 12.64
C SER A 236 7.95 19.17 11.58
N ASP A 237 8.76 18.12 11.66
CA ASP A 237 8.90 17.08 10.64
C ASP A 237 7.58 16.37 10.31
N ARG A 238 7.29 16.27 9.02
CA ARG A 238 6.23 15.46 8.43
C ARG A 238 6.74 14.65 7.22
N ASP A 239 8.08 14.60 7.02
CA ASP A 239 8.68 13.85 5.91
C ASP A 239 8.29 12.38 5.96
N PHE A 240 8.21 11.80 7.15
CA PHE A 240 7.78 10.42 7.37
C PHE A 240 6.35 10.15 6.84
N ALA A 241 5.44 11.12 6.96
CA ALA A 241 4.07 11.03 6.45
C ALA A 241 4.01 11.20 4.94
N ILE A 242 4.82 12.10 4.39
CA ILE A 242 4.97 12.31 2.95
C ILE A 242 5.59 11.07 2.29
N GLU A 243 6.63 10.51 2.89
CA GLU A 243 7.30 9.29 2.40
C GLU A 243 6.35 8.09 2.39
N PHE A 244 5.60 7.87 3.47
CA PHE A 244 4.55 6.86 3.52
C PHE A 244 3.51 7.07 2.41
N SER A 245 3.04 8.31 2.24
CA SER A 245 2.05 8.63 1.20
C SER A 245 2.61 8.44 -0.21
N ALA A 246 3.90 8.72 -0.43
CA ALA A 246 4.56 8.49 -1.71
C ALA A 246 4.69 6.99 -2.01
N ALA A 247 5.08 6.17 -1.04
CA ALA A 247 5.11 4.72 -1.16
C ALA A 247 3.70 4.16 -1.45
N SER A 248 2.69 4.69 -0.75
CA SER A 248 1.28 4.33 -0.90
C SER A 248 0.73 4.69 -2.29
N ALA A 249 1.05 5.88 -2.80
CA ALA A 249 0.66 6.32 -4.14
C ALA A 249 1.25 5.43 -5.23
N LEU A 250 2.50 4.99 -5.07
CA LEU A 250 3.14 4.05 -6.00
C LEU A 250 2.50 2.66 -5.94
N LEU A 251 2.22 2.14 -4.73
CA LEU A 251 1.51 0.87 -4.55
C LEU A 251 0.12 0.91 -5.21
N MET A 252 -0.66 1.97 -4.98
CA MET A 252 -1.96 2.14 -5.63
C MET A 252 -1.84 2.26 -7.16
N THR A 253 -0.75 2.85 -7.67
CA THR A 253 -0.48 2.90 -9.11
C THR A 253 -0.24 1.50 -9.69
N HIS A 254 0.45 0.61 -8.97
CA HIS A 254 0.59 -0.79 -9.37
C HIS A 254 -0.78 -1.50 -9.37
N LEU A 255 -1.56 -1.37 -8.29
CA LEU A 255 -2.91 -1.94 -8.23
C LEU A 255 -3.84 -1.39 -9.33
N SER A 256 -3.70 -0.12 -9.70
CA SER A 256 -4.43 0.50 -10.82
C SER A 256 -4.09 -0.15 -12.15
N ARG A 257 -2.81 -0.43 -12.42
CA ARG A 257 -2.38 -1.14 -13.63
C ARG A 257 -2.90 -2.56 -13.68
N PHE A 258 -2.85 -3.28 -12.55
CA PHE A 258 -3.42 -4.62 -12.44
C PHE A 258 -4.93 -4.60 -12.65
N SER A 259 -5.60 -3.59 -12.10
CA SER A 259 -7.04 -3.37 -12.31
C SER A 259 -7.40 -3.18 -13.76
N GLU A 260 -6.62 -2.42 -14.52
CA GLU A 260 -6.81 -2.22 -15.95
C GLU A 260 -6.76 -3.54 -16.71
N GLU A 261 -5.75 -4.37 -16.44
CA GLU A 261 -5.61 -5.68 -17.07
C GLU A 261 -6.78 -6.61 -16.69
N LEU A 262 -7.20 -6.63 -15.41
CA LEU A 262 -8.35 -7.45 -14.98
C LEU A 262 -9.65 -7.02 -15.65
N VAL A 263 -9.90 -5.71 -15.80
CA VAL A 263 -11.08 -5.19 -16.50
C VAL A 263 -11.07 -5.62 -17.97
N ILE A 264 -9.92 -5.50 -18.65
CA ILE A 264 -9.76 -5.94 -20.04
C ILE A 264 -9.99 -7.44 -20.15
N TRP A 265 -9.31 -8.24 -19.34
CA TRP A 265 -9.34 -9.71 -19.42
C TRP A 265 -10.69 -10.31 -19.05
N SER A 266 -11.48 -9.67 -18.17
CA SER A 266 -12.82 -10.14 -17.82
C SER A 266 -13.91 -9.70 -18.80
N SER A 267 -13.59 -8.82 -19.75
CA SER A 267 -14.54 -8.40 -20.78
C SER A 267 -14.92 -9.55 -21.73
N ALA A 268 -16.14 -9.50 -22.29
CA ALA A 268 -16.61 -10.53 -23.23
C ALA A 268 -15.74 -10.65 -24.49
N GLN A 269 -15.00 -9.59 -24.87
CA GLN A 269 -14.11 -9.57 -26.04
C GLN A 269 -12.83 -10.33 -25.79
N PHE A 270 -12.28 -10.30 -24.56
CA PHE A 270 -11.10 -11.05 -24.16
C PHE A 270 -11.48 -12.40 -23.57
N ASN A 271 -12.38 -12.40 -22.60
CA ASN A 271 -12.86 -13.62 -21.92
C ASN A 271 -11.73 -14.53 -21.41
N PHE A 272 -10.65 -13.91 -20.91
CA PHE A 272 -9.48 -14.62 -20.40
C PHE A 272 -9.65 -15.12 -18.97
N ILE A 273 -10.42 -14.38 -18.16
CA ILE A 273 -10.63 -14.67 -16.76
C ILE A 273 -12.08 -14.44 -16.34
N ASP A 274 -12.49 -15.10 -15.27
CA ASP A 274 -13.67 -14.77 -14.48
C ASP A 274 -13.25 -14.41 -13.05
N LEU A 275 -13.78 -13.27 -12.54
CA LEU A 275 -13.43 -12.74 -11.21
C LEU A 275 -14.23 -13.37 -10.06
N GLY A 276 -15.16 -14.28 -10.37
CA GLY A 276 -16.11 -14.82 -9.40
C GLY A 276 -17.28 -13.85 -9.08
N ASP A 277 -18.45 -14.41 -8.80
CA ASP A 277 -19.67 -13.62 -8.62
C ASP A 277 -19.64 -12.73 -7.38
N ALA A 278 -18.92 -13.16 -6.35
CA ALA A 278 -18.79 -12.40 -5.09
C ALA A 278 -18.04 -11.06 -5.23
N PHE A 279 -17.31 -10.85 -6.34
CA PHE A 279 -16.49 -9.65 -6.61
C PHE A 279 -17.00 -8.83 -7.79
N CYS A 280 -18.19 -9.14 -8.27
CA CYS A 280 -18.80 -8.49 -9.41
C CYS A 280 -20.20 -7.99 -9.03
N THR A 281 -20.73 -7.03 -9.79
CA THR A 281 -22.13 -6.64 -9.66
C THR A 281 -22.89 -6.87 -10.96
N GLY A 282 -24.21 -6.98 -10.85
CA GLY A 282 -25.11 -7.08 -12.00
C GLY A 282 -25.63 -5.72 -12.44
N SER A 283 -26.49 -5.74 -13.44
CA SER A 283 -27.24 -4.58 -13.90
C SER A 283 -28.70 -4.72 -13.53
N SER A 284 -29.33 -3.65 -13.07
CA SER A 284 -30.78 -3.62 -12.78
C SER A 284 -31.68 -3.74 -14.01
N ILE A 285 -31.10 -3.49 -15.21
CA ILE A 285 -31.84 -3.50 -16.48
C ILE A 285 -31.35 -4.57 -17.46
N MET A 286 -30.09 -5.01 -17.31
CA MET A 286 -29.45 -5.99 -18.20
C MET A 286 -29.08 -7.26 -17.42
N PRO A 287 -29.94 -8.30 -17.39
CA PRO A 287 -29.74 -9.45 -16.50
C PRO A 287 -28.52 -10.31 -16.84
N GLN A 288 -27.98 -10.19 -18.05
CA GLN A 288 -26.78 -10.90 -18.51
C GLN A 288 -25.46 -10.19 -18.11
N LYS A 289 -25.54 -8.95 -17.61
CA LYS A 289 -24.33 -8.12 -17.39
C LYS A 289 -23.68 -8.41 -16.04
N LYS A 290 -22.37 -8.68 -16.05
CA LYS A 290 -21.50 -8.86 -14.90
C LYS A 290 -20.38 -7.82 -14.96
N ASN A 291 -20.34 -6.93 -13.97
CA ASN A 291 -19.41 -5.80 -13.95
C ASN A 291 -18.23 -6.10 -13.05
N PRO A 292 -16.98 -5.76 -13.45
CA PRO A 292 -15.78 -5.92 -12.64
C PRO A 292 -15.59 -4.73 -11.69
N ASP A 293 -16.56 -4.48 -10.79
CA ASP A 293 -16.59 -3.26 -9.96
C ASP A 293 -15.40 -3.14 -9.03
N VAL A 294 -14.87 -4.24 -8.51
CA VAL A 294 -13.73 -4.22 -7.59
C VAL A 294 -12.50 -3.62 -8.26
N PRO A 295 -11.98 -4.16 -9.38
CA PRO A 295 -10.84 -3.54 -10.04
C PRO A 295 -11.13 -2.12 -10.55
N GLU A 296 -12.33 -1.83 -11.05
CA GLU A 296 -12.69 -0.47 -11.47
C GLU A 296 -12.60 0.52 -10.31
N LEU A 297 -13.13 0.17 -9.14
CA LEU A 297 -13.13 1.03 -7.97
C LEU A 297 -11.70 1.22 -7.40
N VAL A 298 -10.87 0.17 -7.37
CA VAL A 298 -9.47 0.29 -6.93
C VAL A 298 -8.68 1.19 -7.88
N ARG A 299 -8.88 1.05 -9.20
CA ARG A 299 -8.33 1.96 -10.21
C ARG A 299 -8.74 3.42 -9.93
N GLY A 300 -10.02 3.67 -9.63
CA GLY A 300 -10.53 4.99 -9.29
C GLY A 300 -9.96 5.57 -7.99
N LYS A 301 -9.81 4.75 -6.95
CA LYS A 301 -9.26 5.16 -5.64
C LYS A 301 -7.78 5.59 -5.70
N THR A 302 -7.05 5.19 -6.72
CA THR A 302 -5.65 5.60 -6.93
C THR A 302 -5.51 7.13 -7.01
N GLY A 303 -6.42 7.81 -7.71
CA GLY A 303 -6.43 9.28 -7.80
C GLY A 303 -6.59 9.96 -6.43
N ARG A 304 -7.35 9.36 -5.52
CA ARG A 304 -7.56 9.85 -4.17
C ARG A 304 -6.26 9.80 -3.35
N VAL A 305 -5.55 8.68 -3.36
CA VAL A 305 -4.27 8.53 -2.64
C VAL A 305 -3.19 9.43 -3.23
N ASN A 306 -3.13 9.58 -4.55
CA ASN A 306 -2.23 10.54 -5.21
C ASN A 306 -2.55 11.98 -4.77
N GLY A 307 -3.83 12.35 -4.63
CA GLY A 307 -4.26 13.64 -4.11
C GLY A 307 -3.79 13.89 -2.69
N HIS A 308 -3.80 12.88 -1.82
CA HIS A 308 -3.30 13.00 -0.44
C HIS A 308 -1.79 13.27 -0.38
N LEU A 309 -0.99 12.63 -1.22
CA LEU A 309 0.44 12.94 -1.34
C LEU A 309 0.66 14.40 -1.74
N VAL A 310 -0.07 14.88 -2.75
CA VAL A 310 0.01 16.28 -3.19
C VAL A 310 -0.44 17.24 -2.09
N SER A 311 -1.48 16.88 -1.33
CA SER A 311 -1.96 17.65 -0.19
C SER A 311 -0.88 17.83 0.88
N LEU A 312 -0.21 16.74 1.29
CA LEU A 312 0.86 16.79 2.30
C LEU A 312 2.08 17.58 1.83
N LEU A 313 2.50 17.41 0.57
CA LEU A 313 3.58 18.20 -0.02
C LEU A 313 3.24 19.70 -0.03
N THR A 314 1.98 20.03 -0.37
CA THR A 314 1.48 21.40 -0.40
C THR A 314 1.38 21.98 1.00
N LEU A 315 0.94 21.20 1.99
CA LEU A 315 0.88 21.55 3.39
C LEU A 315 2.26 22.04 3.89
N MET A 316 3.31 21.27 3.62
CA MET A 316 4.64 21.54 4.17
C MET A 316 5.46 22.59 3.42
N LYS A 317 5.16 22.86 2.16
CA LYS A 317 6.00 23.69 1.26
C LYS A 317 6.31 25.12 1.74
N SER A 318 5.50 25.69 2.62
CA SER A 318 5.62 27.10 3.03
C SER A 318 5.55 27.31 4.54
N GLN A 319 5.51 26.23 5.32
CA GLN A 319 5.50 26.34 6.78
C GLN A 319 6.90 26.71 7.31
N PRO A 320 7.01 27.67 8.25
CA PRO A 320 8.23 27.82 9.04
C PRO A 320 8.42 26.61 9.94
N LEU A 321 9.64 26.41 10.45
CA LEU A 321 9.93 25.32 11.40
C LEU A 321 9.07 25.43 12.67
N ALA A 322 9.07 24.38 13.46
CA ALA A 322 8.21 24.11 14.60
C ALA A 322 6.78 23.75 14.17
N TYR A 323 5.80 24.04 15.00
CA TYR A 323 4.42 23.64 14.78
C TYR A 323 3.55 24.85 14.40
N ASN A 324 2.74 24.68 13.37
CA ASN A 324 1.67 25.61 12.98
C ASN A 324 0.35 24.83 12.96
N LYS A 325 -0.78 25.54 13.14
CA LYS A 325 -2.11 24.90 13.14
C LYS A 325 -2.41 24.16 11.83
N ASP A 326 -1.75 24.56 10.74
CA ASP A 326 -1.76 23.87 9.43
C ASP A 326 -1.50 22.37 9.57
N ASN A 327 -0.61 21.96 10.46
CA ASN A 327 -0.29 20.54 10.70
C ASN A 327 -1.48 19.70 11.19
N GLN A 328 -2.62 20.31 11.52
CA GLN A 328 -3.84 19.54 11.77
C GLN A 328 -4.32 18.82 10.52
N GLU A 329 -4.06 19.41 9.34
CA GLU A 329 -4.45 18.88 8.02
C GLU A 329 -3.60 17.70 7.54
N ASP A 330 -2.60 17.26 8.30
CA ASP A 330 -1.79 16.07 7.98
C ASP A 330 -2.56 14.76 8.20
N LYS A 331 -3.52 14.74 9.14
CA LYS A 331 -4.14 13.50 9.65
C LYS A 331 -5.15 12.87 8.72
N GLU A 332 -6.11 13.65 8.21
CA GLU A 332 -7.17 13.12 7.36
C GLU A 332 -6.60 12.48 6.08
N PRO A 333 -5.61 13.09 5.37
CA PRO A 333 -4.96 12.44 4.23
C PRO A 333 -4.26 11.14 4.59
N ILE A 334 -3.58 11.07 5.75
CA ILE A 334 -2.90 9.87 6.22
C ILE A 334 -3.93 8.77 6.54
N PHE A 335 -4.96 9.09 7.31
CA PHE A 335 -5.98 8.14 7.74
C PHE A 335 -6.73 7.54 6.56
N ASP A 336 -7.15 8.38 5.62
CA ASP A 336 -7.86 7.93 4.44
C ASP A 336 -6.96 7.13 3.48
N THR A 337 -5.69 7.47 3.36
CA THR A 337 -4.70 6.68 2.61
C THR A 337 -4.58 5.28 3.19
N ILE A 338 -4.43 5.15 4.51
CA ILE A 338 -4.34 3.88 5.23
C ILE A 338 -5.58 3.03 5.01
N ASP A 339 -6.77 3.59 5.22
CA ASP A 339 -8.04 2.88 5.07
C ASP A 339 -8.25 2.43 3.61
N THR A 340 -7.87 3.27 2.65
CA THR A 340 -7.95 2.96 1.22
C THR A 340 -7.01 1.82 0.84
N LEU A 341 -5.77 1.83 1.32
CA LEU A 341 -4.79 0.76 1.07
C LEU A 341 -5.23 -0.57 1.66
N LYS A 342 -5.57 -0.59 2.95
CA LYS A 342 -5.99 -1.81 3.64
C LYS A 342 -7.20 -2.44 2.96
N GLY A 343 -8.20 -1.62 2.64
CA GLY A 343 -9.40 -2.09 1.93
C GLY A 343 -9.09 -2.62 0.53
N SER A 344 -8.23 -1.94 -0.22
CA SER A 344 -7.85 -2.34 -1.57
C SER A 344 -7.05 -3.64 -1.59
N LEU A 345 -6.03 -3.76 -0.72
CA LEU A 345 -5.20 -4.97 -0.61
C LEU A 345 -6.02 -6.18 -0.18
N LYS A 346 -6.89 -6.00 0.82
CA LYS A 346 -7.76 -7.07 1.33
C LYS A 346 -8.68 -7.60 0.22
N VAL A 347 -9.41 -6.72 -0.45
CA VAL A 347 -10.36 -7.16 -1.48
C VAL A 347 -9.62 -7.78 -2.68
N TYR A 348 -8.43 -7.28 -3.02
CA TYR A 348 -7.60 -7.85 -4.08
C TYR A 348 -7.13 -9.26 -3.76
N ALA A 349 -6.62 -9.49 -2.55
CA ALA A 349 -6.18 -10.82 -2.13
C ALA A 349 -7.34 -11.83 -2.16
N ASP A 350 -8.52 -11.44 -1.66
CA ASP A 350 -9.72 -12.28 -1.65
C ASP A 350 -10.23 -12.57 -3.07
N MET A 351 -10.25 -11.57 -3.95
CA MET A 351 -10.67 -11.70 -5.35
C MET A 351 -9.71 -12.58 -6.15
N MET A 352 -8.41 -12.30 -6.09
CA MET A 352 -7.41 -13.03 -6.87
C MET A 352 -7.31 -14.52 -6.50
N ALA A 353 -7.65 -14.88 -5.25
CA ALA A 353 -7.74 -16.27 -4.83
C ALA A 353 -8.86 -17.05 -5.54
N GLN A 354 -9.90 -16.36 -6.02
CA GLN A 354 -11.07 -16.95 -6.69
C GLN A 354 -11.07 -16.77 -8.21
N VAL A 355 -10.08 -16.11 -8.78
CA VAL A 355 -9.95 -15.96 -10.23
C VAL A 355 -9.86 -17.32 -10.92
N THR A 356 -10.71 -17.53 -11.90
CA THR A 356 -10.64 -18.66 -12.81
C THR A 356 -10.14 -18.22 -14.17
N VAL A 357 -9.39 -19.09 -14.86
CA VAL A 357 -8.69 -18.78 -16.10
C VAL A 357 -9.31 -19.56 -17.25
N ASN A 358 -9.63 -18.88 -18.33
CA ASN A 358 -10.09 -19.50 -19.59
C ASN A 358 -8.90 -19.78 -20.50
N LYS A 359 -8.28 -20.95 -20.31
CA LYS A 359 -7.08 -21.39 -21.05
C LYS A 359 -7.30 -21.42 -22.55
N GLU A 360 -8.49 -21.84 -22.99
CA GLU A 360 -8.81 -21.96 -24.41
C GLU A 360 -8.87 -20.57 -25.08
N ALA A 361 -9.54 -19.60 -24.47
CA ALA A 361 -9.61 -18.24 -24.98
C ALA A 361 -8.21 -17.58 -25.06
N MET A 362 -7.39 -17.75 -24.02
CA MET A 362 -6.04 -17.25 -23.98
C MET A 362 -5.16 -17.88 -25.08
N HIS A 363 -5.20 -19.21 -25.22
CA HIS A 363 -4.44 -19.93 -26.23
C HIS A 363 -4.84 -19.52 -27.66
N LEU A 364 -6.13 -19.42 -27.92
CA LEU A 364 -6.65 -18.97 -29.21
C LEU A 364 -6.19 -17.55 -29.56
N ALA A 365 -6.25 -16.64 -28.57
CA ALA A 365 -5.80 -15.27 -28.75
C ALA A 365 -4.27 -15.18 -29.00
N ALA A 366 -3.49 -16.03 -28.33
CA ALA A 366 -2.05 -16.10 -28.56
C ALA A 366 -1.70 -16.59 -29.96
N LYS A 367 -2.49 -17.54 -30.52
CA LYS A 367 -2.31 -18.07 -31.89
C LYS A 367 -2.65 -17.03 -32.97
N SER A 368 -3.67 -16.18 -32.71
CA SER A 368 -4.24 -15.28 -33.73
C SER A 368 -3.35 -14.09 -34.15
N GLY A 369 -2.19 -13.88 -33.55
CA GLY A 369 -1.35 -12.69 -33.76
C GLY A 369 0.03 -12.98 -34.36
N PHE A 370 0.26 -14.13 -34.97
CA PHE A 370 1.59 -14.54 -35.45
C PHE A 370 2.67 -14.44 -34.36
N SER A 371 2.31 -14.77 -33.11
CA SER A 371 3.13 -14.51 -31.94
C SER A 371 4.47 -15.28 -31.92
N THR A 372 4.62 -16.30 -32.81
CA THR A 372 5.84 -17.09 -33.02
C THR A 372 6.73 -16.57 -34.17
N ALA A 373 6.38 -15.43 -34.78
CA ALA A 373 7.16 -14.87 -35.89
C ALA A 373 8.63 -14.58 -35.53
N THR A 374 8.86 -14.06 -34.28
CA THR A 374 10.22 -13.86 -33.81
C THR A 374 11.01 -15.18 -33.67
N ASP A 375 10.34 -16.25 -33.26
CA ASP A 375 10.97 -17.58 -33.14
C ASP A 375 11.44 -18.10 -34.48
N LEU A 376 10.67 -17.84 -35.56
CA LEU A 376 11.08 -18.17 -36.93
C LEU A 376 12.31 -17.32 -37.36
N ALA A 377 12.34 -16.03 -37.01
CA ALA A 377 13.51 -15.20 -37.30
C ALA A 377 14.76 -15.70 -36.56
N ASP A 378 14.62 -16.04 -35.29
CA ASP A 378 15.72 -16.61 -34.48
C ASP A 378 16.18 -17.98 -35.04
N TYR A 379 15.27 -18.80 -35.55
CA TYR A 379 15.59 -20.07 -36.23
C TYR A 379 16.47 -19.83 -37.43
N LEU A 380 16.10 -18.87 -38.30
CA LEU A 380 16.87 -18.52 -39.49
C LEU A 380 18.25 -17.93 -39.14
N VAL A 381 18.33 -17.16 -38.06
CA VAL A 381 19.64 -16.65 -37.58
C VAL A 381 20.54 -17.79 -37.12
N ARG A 382 20.01 -18.79 -36.43
CA ARG A 382 20.77 -20.02 -36.09
C ARG A 382 21.20 -20.86 -37.33
N ALA A 383 20.53 -20.65 -38.48
CA ALA A 383 20.90 -21.21 -39.76
C ALA A 383 21.83 -20.31 -40.59
N ASP A 384 22.55 -19.38 -39.92
CA ASP A 384 23.54 -18.45 -40.49
C ASP A 384 22.94 -17.37 -41.44
N ILE A 385 21.66 -17.03 -41.30
CA ILE A 385 21.06 -15.88 -41.98
C ILE A 385 21.17 -14.63 -41.11
N PRO A 386 21.70 -13.50 -41.64
CA PRO A 386 21.72 -12.24 -40.87
C PRO A 386 20.32 -11.84 -40.35
N PHE A 387 20.22 -11.30 -39.17
CA PHE A 387 18.92 -11.00 -38.52
C PHE A 387 17.99 -10.15 -39.39
N ARG A 388 18.53 -9.15 -40.11
CA ARG A 388 17.71 -8.28 -40.97
C ARG A 388 17.11 -9.05 -42.14
N ASP A 389 17.89 -9.93 -42.75
CA ASP A 389 17.43 -10.78 -43.87
C ASP A 389 16.42 -11.84 -43.37
N ALA A 390 16.67 -12.41 -42.17
CA ALA A 390 15.73 -13.29 -41.48
C ALA A 390 14.40 -12.59 -41.21
N HIS A 391 14.43 -11.34 -40.71
CA HIS A 391 13.24 -10.52 -40.46
C HIS A 391 12.43 -10.28 -41.76
N ASP A 392 13.08 -9.97 -42.86
CA ASP A 392 12.41 -9.76 -44.17
C ASP A 392 11.78 -11.05 -44.68
N ILE A 393 12.47 -12.19 -44.58
CA ILE A 393 11.94 -13.52 -44.89
C ILE A 393 10.68 -13.82 -44.07
N VAL A 394 10.74 -13.62 -42.77
CA VAL A 394 9.60 -13.83 -41.85
C VAL A 394 8.44 -12.90 -42.19
N GLY A 395 8.73 -11.62 -42.53
CA GLY A 395 7.72 -10.68 -42.97
C GLY A 395 6.94 -11.13 -44.19
N GLN A 396 7.60 -11.83 -45.14
CA GLN A 396 6.95 -12.44 -46.31
C GLN A 396 6.09 -13.65 -45.90
N ALA A 397 6.57 -14.50 -44.99
CA ALA A 397 5.80 -15.62 -44.48
C ALA A 397 4.55 -15.16 -43.71
N VAL A 398 4.67 -14.14 -42.88
CA VAL A 398 3.52 -13.51 -42.18
C VAL A 398 2.52 -12.95 -43.19
N ARG A 399 2.98 -12.27 -44.24
CA ARG A 399 2.09 -11.77 -45.31
C ARG A 399 1.28 -12.88 -45.94
N LEU A 400 1.90 -14.00 -46.28
CA LEU A 400 1.20 -15.19 -46.82
C LEU A 400 0.17 -15.71 -45.80
N GLY A 401 0.54 -15.77 -44.50
CA GLY A 401 -0.38 -16.14 -43.43
C GLY A 401 -1.61 -15.24 -43.37
N VAL A 402 -1.41 -13.91 -43.46
CA VAL A 402 -2.52 -12.93 -43.47
C VAL A 402 -3.41 -13.12 -44.70
N GLU A 403 -2.82 -13.26 -45.91
CA GLU A 403 -3.55 -13.44 -47.18
C GLU A 403 -4.38 -14.73 -47.21
N THR A 404 -3.88 -15.77 -46.55
CA THR A 404 -4.52 -17.10 -46.53
C THR A 404 -5.31 -17.36 -45.24
N SER A 405 -5.34 -16.39 -44.27
CA SER A 405 -5.96 -16.55 -42.97
C SER A 405 -5.46 -17.79 -42.20
N ARG A 406 -4.16 -18.07 -42.26
CA ARG A 406 -3.47 -19.18 -41.59
C ARG A 406 -2.34 -18.66 -40.72
N ASP A 407 -2.17 -19.25 -39.53
CA ASP A 407 -0.99 -19.02 -38.67
C ASP A 407 0.28 -19.60 -39.35
N LEU A 408 1.49 -19.15 -38.93
CA LEU A 408 2.77 -19.65 -39.42
C LEU A 408 2.92 -21.16 -39.24
N SER A 409 2.40 -21.72 -38.17
CA SER A 409 2.38 -23.14 -37.87
C SER A 409 1.45 -23.95 -38.78
N GLU A 410 0.56 -23.30 -39.54
CA GLU A 410 -0.38 -23.89 -40.45
C GLU A 410 0.09 -23.84 -41.94
N LEU A 411 1.21 -23.16 -42.19
CA LEU A 411 1.85 -23.16 -43.50
C LEU A 411 2.55 -24.50 -43.71
N THR A 412 2.55 -24.97 -44.96
CA THR A 412 3.29 -26.18 -45.33
C THR A 412 4.80 -25.93 -45.35
N LEU A 413 5.60 -26.98 -45.16
CA LEU A 413 7.06 -26.88 -45.30
C LEU A 413 7.47 -26.31 -46.66
N ALA A 414 6.82 -26.72 -47.74
CA ALA A 414 7.10 -26.22 -49.07
C ALA A 414 6.82 -24.71 -49.23
N GLU A 415 5.76 -24.21 -48.63
CA GLU A 415 5.48 -22.76 -48.60
C GLU A 415 6.56 -21.99 -47.79
N LEU A 416 6.93 -22.49 -46.61
CA LEU A 416 8.00 -21.87 -45.80
C LEU A 416 9.35 -21.93 -46.54
N GLN A 417 9.69 -23.05 -47.19
CA GLN A 417 10.91 -23.20 -48.00
C GLN A 417 10.94 -22.33 -49.25
N SER A 418 9.78 -21.86 -49.76
CA SER A 418 9.75 -20.87 -50.83
C SER A 418 10.37 -19.54 -50.46
N PHE A 419 10.43 -19.19 -49.16
CA PHE A 419 11.07 -17.99 -48.65
C PHE A 419 12.55 -18.22 -48.31
N SER A 420 12.93 -19.42 -47.84
CA SER A 420 14.32 -19.80 -47.57
C SER A 420 14.50 -21.33 -47.57
N ASP A 421 15.45 -21.82 -48.35
CA ASP A 421 15.84 -23.24 -48.38
C ASP A 421 16.49 -23.73 -47.08
N LYS A 422 16.85 -22.80 -46.20
CA LYS A 422 17.36 -23.08 -44.83
C LYS A 422 16.30 -23.61 -43.89
N ILE A 423 15.01 -23.43 -44.21
CA ILE A 423 13.92 -23.94 -43.38
C ILE A 423 13.77 -25.44 -43.55
N GLN A 424 13.86 -26.18 -42.42
CA GLN A 424 13.70 -27.62 -42.40
C GLN A 424 12.47 -28.03 -41.58
N ALA A 425 12.12 -29.32 -41.59
CA ALA A 425 10.89 -29.79 -40.92
C ALA A 425 10.83 -29.53 -39.41
N ASP A 426 11.97 -29.40 -38.76
CA ASP A 426 12.08 -29.09 -37.34
C ASP A 426 11.60 -27.67 -36.96
N VAL A 427 11.37 -26.81 -37.96
CA VAL A 427 10.77 -25.46 -37.75
C VAL A 427 9.40 -25.55 -37.06
N PHE A 428 8.63 -26.60 -37.30
CA PHE A 428 7.31 -26.77 -36.71
C PHE A 428 7.36 -27.00 -35.21
N ASP A 429 8.47 -27.49 -34.66
CA ASP A 429 8.63 -27.63 -33.21
C ASP A 429 8.68 -26.27 -32.52
N ILE A 430 9.26 -25.24 -33.15
CA ILE A 430 9.39 -23.88 -32.60
C ILE A 430 8.22 -22.97 -32.97
N LEU A 431 7.45 -23.27 -34.02
CA LEU A 431 6.29 -22.50 -34.43
C LEU A 431 5.04 -22.81 -33.62
N THR A 432 5.07 -23.82 -32.75
CA THR A 432 4.01 -24.03 -31.75
C THR A 432 4.13 -23.00 -30.61
N LEU A 433 3.00 -22.63 -30.00
CA LEU A 433 3.03 -21.75 -28.84
C LEU A 433 3.82 -22.35 -27.67
N GLU A 434 3.68 -23.67 -27.47
CA GLU A 434 4.40 -24.46 -26.48
C GLU A 434 5.90 -24.45 -26.71
N GLY A 435 6.32 -24.66 -27.95
CA GLY A 435 7.73 -24.62 -28.37
C GLY A 435 8.34 -23.24 -28.17
N SER A 436 7.63 -22.19 -28.56
CA SER A 436 8.03 -20.80 -28.38
C SER A 436 8.26 -20.46 -26.92
N VAL A 437 7.29 -20.79 -26.05
CA VAL A 437 7.38 -20.52 -24.58
C VAL A 437 8.50 -21.35 -23.96
N ALA A 438 8.62 -22.65 -24.31
CA ALA A 438 9.61 -23.55 -23.75
C ALA A 438 11.06 -23.18 -24.12
N ALA A 439 11.27 -22.59 -25.29
CA ALA A 439 12.58 -22.13 -25.75
C ALA A 439 13.19 -21.01 -24.88
N ARG A 440 12.38 -20.25 -24.15
CA ARG A 440 12.81 -19.15 -23.26
C ARG A 440 13.16 -19.65 -21.86
N ASN A 441 14.05 -20.65 -21.80
CA ASN A 441 14.43 -21.37 -20.59
C ASN A 441 15.69 -20.77 -19.91
N HIS A 442 15.60 -19.50 -19.51
CA HIS A 442 16.61 -18.79 -18.73
C HIS A 442 15.94 -18.01 -17.59
N ILE A 443 16.70 -17.54 -16.62
CA ILE A 443 16.16 -16.73 -15.50
C ILE A 443 15.42 -15.51 -16.07
N GLY A 444 14.16 -15.34 -15.68
CA GLY A 444 13.28 -14.29 -16.20
C GLY A 444 12.57 -14.66 -17.51
N GLY A 445 12.85 -15.82 -18.09
CA GLY A 445 12.14 -16.33 -19.26
C GLY A 445 10.77 -16.94 -18.94
N THR A 446 9.97 -17.17 -19.97
CA THR A 446 8.57 -17.60 -19.86
C THR A 446 8.37 -19.11 -19.82
N ALA A 447 9.45 -19.91 -19.96
CA ALA A 447 9.33 -21.37 -19.92
C ALA A 447 8.68 -21.85 -18.60
N PRO A 448 7.71 -22.79 -18.63
CA PRO A 448 7.05 -23.30 -17.43
C PRO A 448 8.00 -23.75 -16.34
N ALA A 449 9.13 -24.36 -16.71
CA ALA A 449 10.18 -24.75 -15.75
C ALA A 449 10.81 -23.54 -15.05
N GLN A 450 11.02 -22.43 -15.76
CA GLN A 450 11.54 -21.18 -15.18
C GLN A 450 10.51 -20.48 -14.30
N VAL A 451 9.23 -20.53 -14.69
CA VAL A 451 8.13 -20.01 -13.88
C VAL A 451 8.05 -20.75 -12.54
N LYS A 452 8.12 -22.08 -12.53
CA LYS A 452 8.15 -22.87 -11.29
C LYS A 452 9.34 -22.54 -10.40
N GLN A 453 10.53 -22.41 -10.97
CA GLN A 453 11.72 -21.96 -10.23
C GLN A 453 11.56 -20.52 -9.68
N ALA A 454 10.90 -19.64 -10.44
CA ALA A 454 10.62 -18.28 -9.99
C ALA A 454 9.59 -18.27 -8.85
N VAL A 455 8.58 -19.14 -8.86
CA VAL A 455 7.64 -19.38 -7.75
C VAL A 455 8.39 -19.79 -6.47
N GLU A 456 9.33 -20.74 -6.56
CA GLU A 456 10.14 -21.15 -5.43
C GLU A 456 10.98 -19.99 -4.87
N ARG A 457 11.65 -19.23 -5.75
CA ARG A 457 12.39 -18.03 -5.34
C ARG A 457 11.50 -17.00 -4.67
N ALA A 458 10.29 -16.77 -5.20
CA ALA A 458 9.32 -15.84 -4.65
C ALA A 458 8.87 -16.26 -3.24
N ARG A 459 8.55 -17.54 -3.04
CA ARG A 459 8.19 -18.10 -1.71
C ARG A 459 9.32 -17.91 -0.70
N ASN A 460 10.57 -18.16 -1.09
CA ASN A 460 11.74 -17.95 -0.22
C ASN A 460 11.91 -16.47 0.16
N ARG A 461 11.76 -15.55 -0.78
CA ARG A 461 11.87 -14.10 -0.53
C ARG A 461 10.84 -13.59 0.46
N ILE A 462 9.60 -14.11 0.43
CA ILE A 462 8.55 -13.72 1.40
C ILE A 462 8.79 -14.35 2.77
N SER A 463 9.36 -15.55 2.84
CA SER A 463 9.64 -16.21 4.12
C SER A 463 10.80 -15.55 4.87
N LEU A 464 11.81 -15.05 4.15
CA LEU A 464 12.96 -14.31 4.70
C LEU A 464 12.61 -12.88 5.15
N SER A 465 11.48 -12.33 4.70
CA SER A 465 10.98 -11.00 5.13
C SER A 465 10.41 -11.01 6.57
N LYS A 466 10.79 -11.97 7.42
CA LYS A 466 10.38 -12.08 8.83
C LYS A 466 11.47 -11.68 9.83
N GLU A 467 12.68 -11.38 9.35
CA GLU A 467 13.79 -10.85 10.14
C GLU A 467 14.03 -9.35 9.81
#